data_19ce4be9a9327aec750d18dc71ac7b0f
#
_entry.id   19ce4be9a9327aec750d18dc71ac7b0f
#
_cell.length_a   1.000
_cell.length_b   1.000
_cell.length_c   1.000
_cell.angle_alpha   90.00
_cell.angle_beta   90.00
_cell.angle_gamma   90.00
#
_symmetry.space_group_name_H-M   'P 1'
#
loop_
_entity.id
_entity.type
_entity.pdbx_description
1 polymer ?
#
loop_
_entity_poly.entity_id
_entity_poly.type
_entity_poly.pdbx_seq_one_letter_code
_entity_poly.pdbx_strand_id
1 'polypeptide(L)'
;MGNSLIDMYAKGMKMDEAMKVFESMSSVSIVSWNILITGYGQLGCYERALEVLDFMQESGFEPNEVTYSNMLASCIKARDVPSARAMFDKISKPTVTTWNTLLSGYSQEELHQDTIELFRRMQHQNVQPDRTTLAVILSSCSRLGILELGKQVHSASVRLLLHNDMFVASGLIDMYSKCGQVGVSQIIFNVMTERDVVCWNSMISGLAIHSLNEEAFNFFKQMRENGMFPTESSYASMINSCARLSLIPQGRQIHAQVLKDGYDQNVYVGSSLIDMYAKCGNMDDARLFFNCMIMKNIVAWNEMIHGYAQNGFGEKAVELFEYMLTTKQKPHSVTFIAVLTRCSHSGLVDEAITFFNSMKSNYGITPLVEHYTCLIDALGRAGRFAEIEAVIDKMPYKDDPILWEVLLAACVVHHNAELGEFAAKHLFRLDPKNPSSYVLLSNIYATLGRHGDASAVRALMSSRGVVKGRGYSWVNHKDGARAFMVADDLGSNVGEPTMFSDNEDTSGMTQVHLRETCAG
;
A
#
# COMPACT_ATOMS: atom_id res chain seq x y z
N MET A 1 -4.84 42.06 -29.30
CA MET A 1 -6.17 41.49 -29.62
C MET A 1 -6.08 40.00 -29.93
N GLY A 2 -5.17 39.55 -30.80
CA GLY A 2 -5.01 38.12 -31.13
C GLY A 2 -4.75 37.19 -29.93
N ASN A 3 -3.80 37.54 -29.05
CA ASN A 3 -3.51 36.75 -27.85
C ASN A 3 -4.69 36.60 -26.89
N SER A 4 -5.53 37.65 -26.76
CA SER A 4 -6.74 37.58 -25.93
C SER A 4 -7.81 36.66 -26.53
N LEU A 5 -7.88 36.57 -27.87
CA LEU A 5 -8.78 35.64 -28.55
C LEU A 5 -8.30 34.18 -28.40
N ILE A 6 -6.99 33.93 -28.58
CA ILE A 6 -6.41 32.60 -28.37
C ILE A 6 -6.66 32.15 -26.93
N ASP A 7 -6.39 33.01 -25.93
CA ASP A 7 -6.62 32.73 -24.51
C ASP A 7 -8.09 32.43 -24.19
N MET A 8 -9.01 33.19 -24.77
CA MET A 8 -10.45 32.97 -24.64
C MET A 8 -10.87 31.60 -25.19
N TYR A 9 -10.41 31.23 -26.39
CA TYR A 9 -10.74 29.95 -26.99
C TYR A 9 -10.06 28.78 -26.23
N ALA A 10 -8.82 28.96 -25.79
CA ALA A 10 -8.10 27.97 -25.00
C ALA A 10 -8.80 27.68 -23.64
N LYS A 11 -9.21 28.72 -22.92
CA LYS A 11 -10.02 28.61 -21.69
C LYS A 11 -11.40 28.01 -21.93
N GLY A 12 -11.97 28.24 -23.12
CA GLY A 12 -13.23 27.63 -23.57
C GLY A 12 -13.08 26.19 -24.07
N MET A 13 -11.90 25.58 -23.94
CA MET A 13 -11.57 24.22 -24.40
C MET A 13 -11.74 24.00 -25.92
N LYS A 14 -11.66 25.09 -26.72
CA LYS A 14 -11.82 25.10 -28.18
C LYS A 14 -10.45 25.30 -28.85
N MET A 15 -9.54 24.33 -28.72
CA MET A 15 -8.16 24.47 -29.19
C MET A 15 -8.03 24.56 -30.72
N ASP A 16 -8.94 23.93 -31.47
CA ASP A 16 -8.96 24.05 -32.95
C ASP A 16 -9.23 25.49 -33.40
N GLU A 17 -10.12 26.18 -32.70
CA GLU A 17 -10.42 27.58 -32.98
C GLU A 17 -9.28 28.51 -32.51
N ALA A 18 -8.65 28.18 -31.37
CA ALA A 18 -7.47 28.90 -30.89
C ALA A 18 -6.31 28.80 -31.90
N MET A 19 -6.10 27.62 -32.49
CA MET A 19 -5.07 27.39 -33.51
C MET A 19 -5.35 28.14 -34.80
N LYS A 20 -6.58 28.15 -35.29
CA LYS A 20 -6.98 28.95 -36.47
C LYS A 20 -6.73 30.47 -36.27
N VAL A 21 -7.02 30.97 -35.06
CA VAL A 21 -6.72 32.37 -34.74
C VAL A 21 -5.22 32.61 -34.74
N PHE A 22 -4.45 31.69 -34.14
CA PHE A 22 -2.99 31.78 -34.10
C PHE A 22 -2.38 31.80 -35.53
N GLU A 23 -2.81 30.90 -36.41
CA GLU A 23 -2.36 30.84 -37.81
C GLU A 23 -2.71 32.09 -38.61
N SER A 24 -3.81 32.76 -38.26
CA SER A 24 -4.26 34.00 -38.93
C SER A 24 -3.53 35.26 -38.46
N MET A 25 -2.69 35.17 -37.40
CA MET A 25 -2.01 36.32 -36.83
C MET A 25 -0.84 36.79 -37.72
N SER A 26 -0.78 38.05 -38.02
CA SER A 26 0.31 38.69 -38.77
C SER A 26 1.62 38.82 -37.97
N SER A 27 1.52 38.75 -36.62
CA SER A 27 2.69 38.78 -35.72
C SER A 27 2.43 37.87 -34.52
N VAL A 28 3.28 36.90 -34.34
CA VAL A 28 3.26 35.93 -33.25
C VAL A 28 4.34 36.31 -32.24
N SER A 29 4.09 36.07 -30.96
CA SER A 29 5.00 36.32 -29.85
C SER A 29 5.17 35.07 -28.98
N ILE A 30 6.19 35.02 -28.14
CA ILE A 30 6.36 33.94 -27.14
C ILE A 30 5.11 33.75 -26.29
N VAL A 31 4.38 34.84 -26.01
CA VAL A 31 3.10 34.79 -25.25
C VAL A 31 2.04 33.98 -26.01
N SER A 32 1.95 34.15 -27.33
CA SER A 32 0.98 33.41 -28.17
C SER A 32 1.25 31.90 -28.10
N TRP A 33 2.50 31.51 -28.21
CA TRP A 33 2.95 30.11 -28.07
C TRP A 33 2.64 29.56 -26.70
N ASN A 34 2.96 30.32 -25.64
CA ASN A 34 2.73 29.87 -24.25
C ASN A 34 1.23 29.67 -23.94
N ILE A 35 0.34 30.48 -24.53
CA ILE A 35 -1.12 30.29 -24.38
C ILE A 35 -1.56 28.96 -25.00
N LEU A 36 -1.07 28.63 -26.21
CA LEU A 36 -1.40 27.36 -26.87
C LEU A 36 -0.88 26.16 -26.07
N ILE A 37 0.38 26.18 -25.64
CA ILE A 37 0.98 25.14 -24.81
C ILE A 37 0.17 24.93 -23.52
N THR A 38 -0.20 26.03 -22.85
CA THR A 38 -1.03 25.97 -21.63
C THR A 38 -2.41 25.38 -21.92
N GLY A 39 -3.05 25.78 -23.03
CA GLY A 39 -4.36 25.31 -23.44
C GLY A 39 -4.36 23.79 -23.70
N TYR A 40 -3.43 23.30 -24.50
CA TYR A 40 -3.28 21.86 -24.75
C TYR A 40 -2.94 21.08 -23.47
N GLY A 41 -2.08 21.63 -22.61
CA GLY A 41 -1.75 21.05 -21.31
C GLY A 41 -2.98 20.96 -20.38
N GLN A 42 -3.84 21.99 -20.35
CA GLN A 42 -5.08 21.96 -19.57
C GLN A 42 -6.07 20.90 -20.03
N LEU A 43 -6.11 20.62 -21.33
CA LEU A 43 -6.92 19.54 -21.91
C LEU A 43 -6.32 18.14 -21.71
N GLY A 44 -5.08 18.04 -21.23
CA GLY A 44 -4.36 16.77 -21.13
C GLY A 44 -3.82 16.26 -22.46
N CYS A 45 -3.81 17.10 -23.51
CA CYS A 45 -3.29 16.77 -24.83
C CYS A 45 -1.76 17.04 -24.88
N TYR A 46 -1.00 16.30 -24.09
CA TYR A 46 0.44 16.49 -23.93
C TYR A 46 1.23 16.40 -25.25
N GLU A 47 0.91 15.43 -26.10
CA GLU A 47 1.56 15.25 -27.40
C GLU A 47 1.42 16.51 -28.30
N ARG A 48 0.22 17.10 -28.30
CA ARG A 48 -0.03 18.37 -29.01
C ARG A 48 0.74 19.55 -28.42
N ALA A 49 0.91 19.58 -27.09
CA ALA A 49 1.71 20.61 -26.45
C ALA A 49 3.19 20.50 -26.84
N LEU A 50 3.72 19.28 -27.00
CA LEU A 50 5.08 19.02 -27.54
C LEU A 50 5.19 19.47 -28.99
N GLU A 51 4.25 19.09 -29.86
CA GLU A 51 4.25 19.55 -31.27
C GLU A 51 4.29 21.09 -31.36
N VAL A 52 3.54 21.78 -30.52
CA VAL A 52 3.56 23.26 -30.46
C VAL A 52 4.91 23.79 -29.98
N LEU A 53 5.56 23.12 -29.02
CA LEU A 53 6.88 23.50 -28.54
C LEU A 53 7.95 23.32 -29.66
N ASP A 54 7.89 22.22 -30.38
CA ASP A 54 8.80 21.96 -31.50
C ASP A 54 8.58 22.99 -32.62
N PHE A 55 7.34 23.26 -32.97
CA PHE A 55 6.99 24.27 -33.98
C PHE A 55 7.39 25.69 -33.57
N MET A 56 7.32 26.01 -32.26
CA MET A 56 7.86 27.26 -31.70
C MET A 56 9.36 27.40 -32.00
N GLN A 57 10.13 26.32 -31.75
CA GLN A 57 11.59 26.31 -31.97
C GLN A 57 11.94 26.38 -33.47
N GLU A 58 11.24 25.61 -34.31
CA GLU A 58 11.41 25.66 -35.77
C GLU A 58 11.09 27.05 -36.36
N SER A 59 10.14 27.78 -35.73
CA SER A 59 9.81 29.15 -36.11
C SER A 59 10.82 30.19 -35.59
N GLY A 60 11.92 29.78 -34.97
CA GLY A 60 12.99 30.65 -34.49
C GLY A 60 12.71 31.30 -33.12
N PHE A 61 11.68 30.87 -32.39
CA PHE A 61 11.40 31.37 -31.04
C PHE A 61 12.06 30.47 -29.99
N GLU A 62 12.94 31.02 -29.16
CA GLU A 62 13.53 30.30 -28.06
C GLU A 62 12.53 30.16 -26.89
N PRO A 63 12.25 28.93 -26.39
CA PRO A 63 11.44 28.71 -25.21
C PRO A 63 12.05 29.41 -23.98
N ASN A 64 11.23 30.09 -23.22
CA ASN A 64 11.63 30.75 -21.97
C ASN A 64 11.20 29.92 -20.72
N GLU A 65 11.52 30.44 -19.52
CA GLU A 65 11.19 29.77 -18.26
C GLU A 65 9.67 29.53 -18.11
N VAL A 66 8.82 30.41 -18.64
CA VAL A 66 7.36 30.26 -18.63
C VAL A 66 6.95 29.09 -19.55
N THR A 67 7.56 28.99 -20.73
CA THR A 67 7.32 27.90 -21.67
C THR A 67 7.62 26.54 -21.01
N TYR A 68 8.80 26.41 -20.41
CA TYR A 68 9.20 25.16 -19.73
C TYR A 68 8.34 24.86 -18.51
N SER A 69 7.91 25.88 -17.75
CA SER A 69 6.99 25.70 -16.61
C SER A 69 5.61 25.20 -17.04
N ASN A 70 5.10 25.71 -18.17
CA ASN A 70 3.82 25.26 -18.73
C ASN A 70 3.93 23.82 -19.27
N MET A 71 5.03 23.50 -19.95
CA MET A 71 5.32 22.13 -20.39
C MET A 71 5.47 21.17 -19.22
N LEU A 72 6.18 21.55 -18.16
CA LEU A 72 6.29 20.77 -16.93
C LEU A 72 4.91 20.42 -16.36
N ALA A 73 4.01 21.41 -16.24
CA ALA A 73 2.65 21.19 -15.74
C ALA A 73 1.86 20.22 -16.64
N SER A 74 2.07 20.31 -17.97
CA SER A 74 1.45 19.43 -18.96
C SER A 74 1.96 17.99 -18.84
N CYS A 75 3.27 17.80 -18.67
CA CYS A 75 3.90 16.49 -18.45
C CYS A 75 3.38 15.82 -17.18
N ILE A 76 3.30 16.56 -16.07
CA ILE A 76 2.78 16.04 -14.79
C ILE A 76 1.32 15.60 -14.95
N LYS A 77 0.50 16.38 -15.66
CA LYS A 77 -0.91 16.02 -15.91
C LYS A 77 -1.04 14.76 -16.78
N ALA A 78 -0.11 14.56 -17.71
CA ALA A 78 -0.01 13.36 -18.55
C ALA A 78 0.65 12.16 -17.82
N ARG A 79 1.10 12.33 -16.57
CA ARG A 79 1.85 11.35 -15.77
C ARG A 79 3.20 10.94 -16.40
N ASP A 80 3.76 11.79 -17.24
CA ASP A 80 5.09 11.59 -17.84
C ASP A 80 6.15 12.29 -16.99
N VAL A 81 6.57 11.62 -15.91
CA VAL A 81 7.55 12.14 -14.96
C VAL A 81 8.94 12.33 -15.57
N PRO A 82 9.45 11.43 -16.45
CA PRO A 82 10.74 11.64 -17.11
C PRO A 82 10.81 12.94 -17.93
N SER A 83 9.78 13.19 -18.75
CA SER A 83 9.69 14.43 -19.53
C SER A 83 9.49 15.66 -18.65
N ALA A 84 8.70 15.55 -17.57
CA ALA A 84 8.56 16.60 -16.59
C ALA A 84 9.91 16.99 -15.98
N ARG A 85 10.73 16.02 -15.63
CA ARG A 85 12.08 16.25 -15.11
C ARG A 85 12.98 16.94 -16.13
N ALA A 86 12.95 16.49 -17.38
CA ALA A 86 13.73 17.09 -18.46
C ALA A 86 13.36 18.57 -18.71
N MET A 87 12.06 18.90 -18.63
CA MET A 87 11.58 20.29 -18.73
C MET A 87 12.02 21.14 -17.54
N PHE A 88 11.95 20.59 -16.34
CA PHE A 88 12.41 21.27 -15.12
C PHE A 88 13.91 21.59 -15.17
N ASP A 89 14.75 20.67 -15.61
CA ASP A 89 16.21 20.87 -15.66
C ASP A 89 16.66 21.91 -16.71
N LYS A 90 15.78 22.30 -17.64
CA LYS A 90 15.99 23.44 -18.57
C LYS A 90 15.71 24.80 -17.94
N ILE A 91 15.08 24.86 -16.76
CA ILE A 91 14.76 26.12 -16.09
C ILE A 91 15.96 26.55 -15.23
N SER A 92 16.56 27.68 -15.57
CA SER A 92 17.78 28.16 -14.89
C SER A 92 17.53 28.63 -13.45
N LYS A 93 16.35 29.22 -13.17
CA LYS A 93 15.95 29.72 -11.86
C LYS A 93 14.54 29.26 -11.52
N PRO A 94 14.34 28.00 -11.11
CA PRO A 94 13.01 27.49 -10.78
C PRO A 94 12.40 28.26 -9.60
N THR A 95 11.16 28.72 -9.77
CA THR A 95 10.36 29.33 -8.71
C THR A 95 9.82 28.28 -7.74
N VAL A 96 9.37 28.68 -6.55
CA VAL A 96 8.71 27.77 -5.59
C VAL A 96 7.55 27.01 -6.25
N THR A 97 6.77 27.69 -7.09
CA THR A 97 5.67 27.06 -7.83
C THR A 97 6.16 25.96 -8.78
N THR A 98 7.27 26.20 -9.49
CA THR A 98 7.86 25.22 -10.41
C THR A 98 8.37 23.99 -9.64
N TRP A 99 9.04 24.20 -8.50
CA TRP A 99 9.44 23.12 -7.60
C TRP A 99 8.24 22.32 -7.11
N ASN A 100 7.20 23.00 -6.63
CA ASN A 100 6.00 22.35 -6.12
C ASN A 100 5.26 21.54 -7.19
N THR A 101 5.26 22.01 -8.44
CA THR A 101 4.66 21.26 -9.55
C THR A 101 5.36 19.92 -9.74
N LEU A 102 6.70 19.90 -9.76
CA LEU A 102 7.46 18.66 -9.92
C LEU A 102 7.37 17.76 -8.67
N LEU A 103 7.48 18.34 -7.46
CA LEU A 103 7.32 17.62 -6.18
C LEU A 103 5.96 16.94 -6.08
N SER A 104 4.89 17.66 -6.44
CA SER A 104 3.53 17.12 -6.43
C SER A 104 3.37 16.00 -7.47
N GLY A 105 3.96 16.16 -8.65
CA GLY A 105 3.95 15.13 -9.68
C GLY A 105 4.64 13.84 -9.23
N TYR A 106 5.81 13.95 -8.64
CA TYR A 106 6.52 12.79 -8.09
C TYR A 106 5.72 12.10 -6.97
N SER A 107 5.12 12.90 -6.07
CA SER A 107 4.29 12.36 -4.98
C SER A 107 3.02 11.67 -5.49
N GLN A 108 2.39 12.17 -6.56
CA GLN A 108 1.20 11.56 -7.19
C GLN A 108 1.50 10.23 -7.86
N GLU A 109 2.71 10.07 -8.41
CA GLU A 109 3.18 8.81 -9.01
C GLU A 109 3.87 7.89 -7.98
N GLU A 110 3.66 8.16 -6.69
CA GLU A 110 4.19 7.38 -5.55
C GLU A 110 5.73 7.31 -5.47
N LEU A 111 6.43 8.19 -6.20
CA LEU A 111 7.89 8.31 -6.20
C LEU A 111 8.38 9.10 -4.98
N HIS A 112 7.99 8.64 -3.78
CA HIS A 112 8.22 9.39 -2.54
C HIS A 112 9.70 9.58 -2.21
N GLN A 113 10.56 8.62 -2.57
CA GLN A 113 12.01 8.73 -2.35
C GLN A 113 12.60 9.86 -3.21
N ASP A 114 12.22 9.90 -4.48
CA ASP A 114 12.64 10.96 -5.42
C ASP A 114 12.08 12.32 -5.02
N THR A 115 10.86 12.36 -4.47
CA THR A 115 10.26 13.58 -3.90
C THR A 115 11.14 14.16 -2.80
N ILE A 116 11.64 13.32 -1.88
CA ILE A 116 12.52 13.75 -0.79
C ILE A 116 13.87 14.24 -1.34
N GLU A 117 14.44 13.55 -2.32
CA GLU A 117 15.71 13.96 -2.94
C GLU A 117 15.57 15.30 -3.66
N LEU A 118 14.45 15.49 -4.38
CA LEU A 118 14.14 16.76 -5.03
C LEU A 118 13.97 17.91 -4.03
N PHE A 119 13.35 17.65 -2.87
CA PHE A 119 13.24 18.63 -1.79
C PHE A 119 14.61 19.02 -1.22
N ARG A 120 15.51 18.07 -1.01
CA ARG A 120 16.89 18.35 -0.59
C ARG A 120 17.60 19.26 -1.60
N ARG A 121 17.42 18.98 -2.90
CA ARG A 121 17.96 19.84 -3.97
C ARG A 121 17.38 21.25 -3.90
N MET A 122 16.07 21.41 -3.67
CA MET A 122 15.41 22.71 -3.46
C MET A 122 16.04 23.47 -2.29
N GLN A 123 16.28 22.79 -1.16
CA GLN A 123 16.94 23.38 0.01
C GLN A 123 18.39 23.82 -0.28
N HIS A 124 19.16 23.01 -1.00
CA HIS A 124 20.53 23.36 -1.41
C HIS A 124 20.59 24.59 -2.31
N GLN A 125 19.53 24.86 -3.07
CA GLN A 125 19.40 26.07 -3.86
C GLN A 125 18.86 27.28 -3.06
N ASN A 126 18.72 27.13 -1.74
CA ASN A 126 18.19 28.16 -0.82
C ASN A 126 16.78 28.67 -1.21
N VAL A 127 15.98 27.82 -1.89
CA VAL A 127 14.59 28.16 -2.18
C VAL A 127 13.74 27.87 -0.95
N GLN A 128 13.05 28.88 -0.45
CA GLN A 128 12.20 28.78 0.73
C GLN A 128 10.97 27.94 0.45
N PRO A 129 10.69 26.87 1.22
CA PRO A 129 9.49 26.08 1.06
C PRO A 129 8.24 26.86 1.50
N ASP A 130 7.14 26.67 0.80
CA ASP A 130 5.82 27.16 1.18
C ASP A 130 4.94 26.07 1.79
N ARG A 131 3.67 26.38 2.10
CA ARG A 131 2.70 25.42 2.64
C ARG A 131 2.54 24.18 1.77
N THR A 132 2.53 24.34 0.43
CA THR A 132 2.38 23.23 -0.53
C THR A 132 3.60 22.33 -0.48
N THR A 133 4.81 22.91 -0.50
CA THR A 133 6.05 22.14 -0.35
C THR A 133 6.02 21.30 0.92
N LEU A 134 5.71 21.93 2.08
CA LEU A 134 5.70 21.23 3.37
C LEU A 134 4.66 20.10 3.40
N ALA A 135 3.45 20.33 2.88
CA ALA A 135 2.39 19.33 2.82
C ALA A 135 2.79 18.10 1.96
N VAL A 136 3.39 18.32 0.79
CA VAL A 136 3.85 17.24 -0.10
C VAL A 136 4.96 16.41 0.56
N ILE A 137 5.92 17.08 1.23
CA ILE A 137 7.01 16.37 1.92
C ILE A 137 6.51 15.60 3.14
N LEU A 138 5.58 16.17 3.92
CA LEU A 138 4.94 15.45 5.03
C LEU A 138 4.20 14.21 4.55
N SER A 139 3.48 14.30 3.43
CA SER A 139 2.84 13.14 2.81
C SER A 139 3.86 12.06 2.43
N SER A 140 4.98 12.44 1.80
CA SER A 140 6.04 11.50 1.44
C SER A 140 6.71 10.88 2.66
N CYS A 141 6.97 11.67 3.73
CA CYS A 141 7.48 11.16 5.00
C CYS A 141 6.52 10.15 5.65
N SER A 142 5.23 10.44 5.60
CA SER A 142 4.16 9.58 6.10
C SER A 142 4.12 8.22 5.37
N ARG A 143 4.24 8.24 4.05
CA ARG A 143 4.24 7.02 3.22
C ARG A 143 5.48 6.15 3.41
N LEU A 144 6.64 6.76 3.59
CA LEU A 144 7.91 6.07 3.80
C LEU A 144 8.24 5.77 5.27
N GLY A 145 7.46 6.27 6.22
CA GLY A 145 7.72 6.12 7.65
C GLY A 145 8.97 6.89 8.14
N ILE A 146 9.38 7.97 7.46
CA ILE A 146 10.61 8.72 7.78
C ILE A 146 10.32 9.80 8.82
N LEU A 147 10.26 9.40 10.09
CA LEU A 147 9.94 10.28 11.22
C LEU A 147 10.91 11.45 11.37
N GLU A 148 12.21 11.22 11.25
CA GLU A 148 13.22 12.26 11.52
C GLU A 148 13.16 13.42 10.53
N LEU A 149 12.93 13.15 9.25
CA LEU A 149 12.69 14.21 8.27
C LEU A 149 11.36 14.92 8.56
N GLY A 150 10.31 14.16 8.93
CA GLY A 150 9.03 14.73 9.33
C GLY A 150 9.15 15.72 10.50
N LYS A 151 9.97 15.41 11.52
CA LYS A 151 10.28 16.34 12.63
C LYS A 151 11.01 17.61 12.16
N GLN A 152 11.94 17.47 11.21
CA GLN A 152 12.65 18.61 10.62
C GLN A 152 11.68 19.53 9.86
N VAL A 153 10.75 18.94 9.08
CA VAL A 153 9.70 19.69 8.37
C VAL A 153 8.74 20.36 9.36
N HIS A 154 8.37 19.69 10.45
CA HIS A 154 7.59 20.31 11.53
C HIS A 154 8.31 21.52 12.12
N SER A 155 9.59 21.39 12.46
CA SER A 155 10.41 22.50 12.97
C SER A 155 10.50 23.66 11.95
N ALA A 156 10.58 23.34 10.65
CA ALA A 156 10.54 24.35 9.60
C ALA A 156 9.17 25.04 9.51
N SER A 157 8.07 24.30 9.64
CA SER A 157 6.71 24.87 9.63
C SER A 157 6.48 25.85 10.78
N VAL A 158 7.03 25.57 11.96
CA VAL A 158 6.99 26.50 13.12
C VAL A 158 7.78 27.77 12.82
N ARG A 159 9.00 27.66 12.30
CA ARG A 159 9.83 28.83 11.94
C ARG A 159 9.20 29.71 10.86
N LEU A 160 8.49 29.09 9.93
CA LEU A 160 7.79 29.80 8.84
C LEU A 160 6.39 30.27 9.22
N LEU A 161 5.94 30.05 10.47
CA LEU A 161 4.61 30.35 10.99
C LEU A 161 3.48 29.66 10.20
N LEU A 162 3.78 28.50 9.61
CA LEU A 162 2.85 27.68 8.83
C LEU A 162 2.31 26.46 9.59
N HIS A 163 2.69 26.27 10.86
CA HIS A 163 2.28 25.11 11.66
C HIS A 163 0.77 25.07 11.95
N ASN A 164 0.07 26.22 11.88
CA ASN A 164 -1.39 26.34 12.01
C ASN A 164 -2.11 26.36 10.66
N ASP A 165 -1.40 26.31 9.54
CA ASP A 165 -2.02 26.14 8.23
C ASP A 165 -2.68 24.77 8.15
N MET A 166 -3.94 24.69 7.71
CA MET A 166 -4.75 23.48 7.74
C MET A 166 -4.12 22.34 6.94
N PHE A 167 -3.51 22.63 5.77
CA PHE A 167 -2.84 21.62 4.95
C PHE A 167 -1.58 21.07 5.60
N VAL A 168 -0.81 21.95 6.24
CA VAL A 168 0.42 21.56 6.95
C VAL A 168 0.06 20.78 8.22
N ALA A 169 -0.90 21.26 9.00
CA ALA A 169 -1.33 20.60 10.23
C ALA A 169 -1.93 19.21 9.97
N SER A 170 -2.79 19.04 8.95
CA SER A 170 -3.32 17.73 8.57
C SER A 170 -2.21 16.79 8.09
N GLY A 171 -1.23 17.30 7.34
CA GLY A 171 -0.06 16.54 6.94
C GLY A 171 0.82 16.12 8.13
N LEU A 172 0.98 16.97 9.14
CA LEU A 172 1.70 16.64 10.38
C LEU A 172 0.96 15.55 11.17
N ILE A 173 -0.36 15.65 11.30
CA ILE A 173 -1.18 14.63 11.97
C ILE A 173 -1.01 13.29 11.26
N ASP A 174 -1.15 13.23 9.93
CA ASP A 174 -0.99 12.01 9.15
C ASP A 174 0.43 11.43 9.30
N MET A 175 1.46 12.25 9.19
CA MET A 175 2.85 11.83 9.31
C MET A 175 3.16 11.27 10.70
N TYR A 176 2.81 11.99 11.78
CA TYR A 176 3.08 11.50 13.13
C TYR A 176 2.27 10.24 13.45
N SER A 177 1.01 10.18 13.04
CA SER A 177 0.17 9.01 13.25
C SER A 177 0.77 7.78 12.58
N LYS A 178 1.10 7.84 11.28
CA LYS A 178 1.65 6.70 10.54
C LYS A 178 3.05 6.31 10.99
N CYS A 179 3.84 7.27 11.49
CA CYS A 179 5.15 7.00 12.09
C CYS A 179 5.08 6.52 13.55
N GLY A 180 3.90 6.15 14.08
CA GLY A 180 3.74 5.58 15.42
C GLY A 180 3.74 6.60 16.56
N GLN A 181 3.75 7.91 16.27
CA GLN A 181 3.75 8.98 17.26
C GLN A 181 2.32 9.54 17.47
N VAL A 182 1.37 8.66 17.75
CA VAL A 182 -0.06 9.00 17.85
C VAL A 182 -0.34 10.07 18.91
N GLY A 183 0.37 10.04 20.05
CA GLY A 183 0.24 11.08 21.09
C GLY A 183 0.60 12.48 20.60
N VAL A 184 1.63 12.60 19.73
CA VAL A 184 2.02 13.90 19.14
C VAL A 184 0.93 14.37 18.15
N SER A 185 0.40 13.47 17.34
CA SER A 185 -0.69 13.82 16.40
C SER A 185 -1.95 14.29 17.14
N GLN A 186 -2.30 13.66 18.27
CA GLN A 186 -3.41 14.11 19.14
C GLN A 186 -3.17 15.52 19.71
N ILE A 187 -1.94 15.82 20.16
CA ILE A 187 -1.60 17.16 20.64
C ILE A 187 -1.80 18.20 19.53
N ILE A 188 -1.26 17.95 18.34
CA ILE A 188 -1.42 18.85 17.19
C ILE A 188 -2.90 19.04 16.87
N PHE A 189 -3.66 17.95 16.78
CA PHE A 189 -5.10 18.00 16.52
C PHE A 189 -5.85 18.84 17.56
N ASN A 190 -5.53 18.69 18.85
CA ASN A 190 -6.20 19.40 19.93
C ASN A 190 -5.88 20.91 19.96
N VAL A 191 -4.69 21.31 19.52
CA VAL A 191 -4.28 22.72 19.45
C VAL A 191 -4.89 23.45 18.25
N MET A 192 -5.31 22.72 17.19
CA MET A 192 -5.95 23.34 16.03
C MET A 192 -7.26 24.02 16.40
N THR A 193 -7.42 25.27 15.95
CA THR A 193 -8.65 26.07 16.16
C THR A 193 -9.77 25.65 15.22
N GLU A 194 -9.43 25.31 13.99
CA GLU A 194 -10.34 24.82 12.97
C GLU A 194 -9.89 23.44 12.49
N ARG A 195 -10.81 22.55 12.27
CA ARG A 195 -10.55 21.17 11.84
C ARG A 195 -11.48 20.82 10.70
N ASP A 196 -10.89 20.44 9.57
CA ASP A 196 -11.64 19.94 8.42
C ASP A 196 -11.80 18.41 8.48
N VAL A 197 -12.55 17.87 7.52
CA VAL A 197 -12.77 16.42 7.39
C VAL A 197 -11.45 15.65 7.21
N VAL A 198 -10.43 16.28 6.58
CA VAL A 198 -9.12 15.65 6.35
C VAL A 198 -8.38 15.43 7.67
N CYS A 199 -8.37 16.44 8.56
CA CYS A 199 -7.78 16.33 9.89
C CYS A 199 -8.42 15.21 10.71
N TRP A 200 -9.76 15.14 10.73
CA TRP A 200 -10.48 14.07 11.41
C TRP A 200 -10.15 12.70 10.84
N ASN A 201 -10.13 12.56 9.51
CA ASN A 201 -9.80 11.29 8.85
C ASN A 201 -8.35 10.85 9.13
N SER A 202 -7.41 11.79 9.15
CA SER A 202 -6.00 11.50 9.47
C SER A 202 -5.85 10.96 10.90
N MET A 203 -6.58 11.55 11.87
CA MET A 203 -6.61 11.05 13.25
C MET A 203 -7.26 9.66 13.35
N ILE A 204 -8.45 9.50 12.79
CA ILE A 204 -9.18 8.22 12.82
C ILE A 204 -8.35 7.11 12.17
N SER A 205 -7.78 7.37 10.99
CA SER A 205 -6.94 6.41 10.28
C SER A 205 -5.67 6.07 11.06
N GLY A 206 -5.02 7.09 11.65
CA GLY A 206 -3.82 6.89 12.45
C GLY A 206 -4.08 6.02 13.69
N LEU A 207 -5.15 6.30 14.43
CA LEU A 207 -5.57 5.48 15.57
C LEU A 207 -5.92 4.04 15.15
N ALA A 208 -6.64 3.90 14.03
CA ALA A 208 -7.03 2.60 13.49
C ALA A 208 -5.81 1.74 13.07
N ILE A 209 -4.79 2.33 12.46
CA ILE A 209 -3.56 1.63 12.05
C ILE A 209 -2.82 1.07 13.29
N HIS A 210 -2.81 1.80 14.40
CA HIS A 210 -2.15 1.38 15.64
C HIS A 210 -3.04 0.58 16.59
N SER A 211 -4.19 0.08 16.11
CA SER A 211 -5.12 -0.76 16.88
C SER A 211 -5.75 -0.06 18.10
N LEU A 212 -5.70 1.28 18.15
CA LEU A 212 -6.35 2.12 19.15
C LEU A 212 -7.84 2.36 18.78
N ASN A 213 -8.59 1.26 18.70
CA ASN A 213 -9.91 1.29 18.06
C ASN A 213 -10.95 2.03 18.87
N GLU A 214 -10.95 1.90 20.20
CA GLU A 214 -11.88 2.64 21.06
C GLU A 214 -11.71 4.15 20.88
N GLU A 215 -10.47 4.60 20.80
CA GLU A 215 -10.17 6.00 20.53
C GLU A 215 -10.59 6.40 19.11
N ALA A 216 -10.34 5.54 18.10
CA ALA A 216 -10.78 5.79 16.74
C ALA A 216 -12.31 5.92 16.64
N PHE A 217 -13.07 5.04 17.31
CA PHE A 217 -14.53 5.14 17.41
C PHE A 217 -14.98 6.42 18.12
N ASN A 218 -14.27 6.81 19.18
CA ASN A 218 -14.53 8.07 19.89
C ASN A 218 -14.31 9.28 18.99
N PHE A 219 -13.20 9.33 18.25
CA PHE A 219 -12.94 10.41 17.28
C PHE A 219 -13.96 10.42 16.15
N PHE A 220 -14.36 9.27 15.64
CA PHE A 220 -15.42 9.18 14.63
C PHE A 220 -16.77 9.73 15.15
N LYS A 221 -17.12 9.44 16.40
CA LYS A 221 -18.31 9.98 17.06
C LYS A 221 -18.20 11.49 17.25
N GLN A 222 -17.08 11.98 17.78
CA GLN A 222 -16.80 13.41 17.96
C GLN A 222 -16.85 14.18 16.65
N MET A 223 -16.34 13.62 15.55
CA MET A 223 -16.43 14.20 14.21
C MET A 223 -17.89 14.54 13.86
N ARG A 224 -18.82 13.60 14.10
CA ARG A 224 -20.25 13.80 13.85
C ARG A 224 -20.90 14.81 14.82
N GLU A 225 -20.53 14.76 16.09
CA GLU A 225 -21.02 15.70 17.11
C GLU A 225 -20.58 17.14 16.82
N ASN A 226 -19.44 17.32 16.17
CA ASN A 226 -18.96 18.63 15.69
C ASN A 226 -19.57 19.04 14.34
N GLY A 227 -20.58 18.34 13.83
CA GLY A 227 -21.27 18.66 12.60
C GLY A 227 -20.51 18.30 11.32
N MET A 228 -19.41 17.55 11.43
CA MET A 228 -18.66 17.05 10.28
C MET A 228 -19.25 15.75 9.78
N PHE A 229 -19.55 15.69 8.48
CA PHE A 229 -20.08 14.48 7.85
C PHE A 229 -18.93 13.53 7.50
N PRO A 230 -18.98 12.24 7.94
CA PRO A 230 -18.03 11.24 7.50
C PRO A 230 -18.04 11.07 5.99
N THR A 231 -16.86 10.85 5.42
CA THR A 231 -16.66 10.55 4.00
C THR A 231 -16.45 9.06 3.79
N GLU A 232 -16.38 8.64 2.53
CA GLU A 232 -15.97 7.28 2.17
C GLU A 232 -14.65 6.84 2.82
N SER A 233 -13.68 7.76 2.94
CA SER A 233 -12.40 7.50 3.62
C SER A 233 -12.55 7.27 5.12
N SER A 234 -13.45 8.03 5.79
CA SER A 234 -13.77 7.84 7.20
C SER A 234 -14.35 6.45 7.44
N TYR A 235 -15.35 6.06 6.62
CA TYR A 235 -15.99 4.76 6.72
C TYR A 235 -15.02 3.62 6.43
N ALA A 236 -14.24 3.71 5.35
CA ALA A 236 -13.27 2.68 5.00
C ALA A 236 -12.24 2.47 6.12
N SER A 237 -11.72 3.55 6.73
CA SER A 237 -10.78 3.45 7.85
C SER A 237 -11.37 2.71 9.04
N MET A 238 -12.62 3.02 9.42
CA MET A 238 -13.32 2.35 10.53
C MET A 238 -13.64 0.89 10.21
N ILE A 239 -14.11 0.59 9.00
CA ILE A 239 -14.42 -0.77 8.55
C ILE A 239 -13.16 -1.62 8.52
N ASN A 240 -12.04 -1.11 7.96
CA ASN A 240 -10.75 -1.81 7.94
C ASN A 240 -10.21 -2.07 9.35
N SER A 241 -10.43 -1.15 10.29
CA SER A 241 -10.11 -1.35 11.71
C SER A 241 -10.89 -2.53 12.29
N CYS A 242 -12.21 -2.60 12.04
CA CYS A 242 -13.05 -3.72 12.45
C CYS A 242 -12.60 -5.05 11.82
N ALA A 243 -12.22 -5.03 10.54
CA ALA A 243 -11.72 -6.20 9.81
C ALA A 243 -10.44 -6.78 10.45
N ARG A 244 -9.49 -5.92 10.77
CA ARG A 244 -8.19 -6.33 11.35
C ARG A 244 -8.32 -6.96 12.74
N LEU A 245 -9.28 -6.56 13.53
CA LEU A 245 -9.50 -7.05 14.91
C LEU A 245 -10.70 -7.97 15.04
N SER A 246 -11.31 -8.35 13.94
CA SER A 246 -12.50 -9.22 13.93
C SER A 246 -13.66 -8.69 14.80
N LEU A 247 -13.87 -7.37 14.80
CA LEU A 247 -14.88 -6.68 15.62
C LEU A 247 -16.25 -6.63 14.92
N ILE A 248 -16.91 -7.77 14.80
CA ILE A 248 -18.21 -7.91 14.11
C ILE A 248 -19.30 -6.96 14.64
N PRO A 249 -19.53 -6.83 15.96
CA PRO A 249 -20.59 -5.96 16.47
C PRO A 249 -20.38 -4.49 16.05
N GLN A 250 -19.16 -3.99 16.16
CA GLN A 250 -18.79 -2.63 15.77
C GLN A 250 -18.88 -2.47 14.25
N GLY A 251 -18.40 -3.45 13.48
CA GLY A 251 -18.51 -3.46 12.02
C GLY A 251 -19.96 -3.34 11.54
N ARG A 252 -20.91 -4.06 12.17
CA ARG A 252 -22.34 -3.93 11.89
C ARG A 252 -22.90 -2.55 12.25
N GLN A 253 -22.42 -1.93 13.33
CA GLN A 253 -22.82 -0.56 13.68
C GLN A 253 -22.36 0.44 12.61
N ILE A 254 -21.11 0.32 12.13
CA ILE A 254 -20.60 1.15 11.04
C ILE A 254 -21.37 0.89 9.74
N HIS A 255 -21.68 -0.38 9.42
CA HIS A 255 -22.50 -0.72 8.25
C HIS A 255 -23.88 -0.07 8.31
N ALA A 256 -24.54 -0.08 9.47
CA ALA A 256 -25.82 0.62 9.65
C ALA A 256 -25.70 2.15 9.43
N GLN A 257 -24.58 2.77 9.82
CA GLN A 257 -24.33 4.17 9.53
C GLN A 257 -24.07 4.42 8.03
N VAL A 258 -23.32 3.54 7.37
CA VAL A 258 -23.08 3.57 5.91
C VAL A 258 -24.42 3.59 5.15
N LEU A 259 -25.37 2.70 5.54
CA LEU A 259 -26.72 2.66 4.97
C LEU A 259 -27.48 3.96 5.22
N LYS A 260 -27.43 4.47 6.44
CA LYS A 260 -28.14 5.69 6.84
C LYS A 260 -27.63 6.93 6.10
N ASP A 261 -26.33 7.01 5.88
CA ASP A 261 -25.69 8.17 5.26
C ASP A 261 -25.58 8.01 3.71
N GLY A 262 -26.12 6.91 3.13
CA GLY A 262 -26.25 6.70 1.69
C GLY A 262 -24.95 6.28 0.98
N TYR A 263 -24.00 5.68 1.70
CA TYR A 263 -22.74 5.18 1.12
C TYR A 263 -22.77 3.69 0.73
N ASP A 264 -23.93 3.04 0.84
CA ASP A 264 -24.12 1.61 0.55
C ASP A 264 -23.81 1.24 -0.93
N GLN A 265 -24.00 2.17 -1.85
CA GLN A 265 -23.65 2.00 -3.27
C GLN A 265 -22.26 2.55 -3.63
N ASN A 266 -21.53 3.14 -2.66
CA ASN A 266 -20.15 3.55 -2.91
C ASN A 266 -19.26 2.30 -2.99
N VAL A 267 -18.61 2.13 -4.12
CA VAL A 267 -17.85 0.90 -4.45
C VAL A 267 -16.65 0.70 -3.51
N TYR A 268 -16.03 1.79 -3.06
CA TYR A 268 -14.88 1.75 -2.16
C TYR A 268 -15.29 1.30 -0.75
N VAL A 269 -16.35 1.90 -0.20
CA VAL A 269 -16.93 1.50 1.10
C VAL A 269 -17.47 0.08 1.03
N GLY A 270 -18.13 -0.27 -0.07
CA GLY A 270 -18.68 -1.59 -0.30
C GLY A 270 -17.62 -2.70 -0.32
N SER A 271 -16.51 -2.48 -1.01
CA SER A 271 -15.40 -3.43 -1.01
C SER A 271 -14.81 -3.61 0.40
N SER A 272 -14.67 -2.52 1.17
CA SER A 272 -14.20 -2.60 2.56
C SER A 272 -15.18 -3.38 3.47
N LEU A 273 -16.50 -3.26 3.27
CA LEU A 273 -17.50 -4.04 4.01
C LEU A 273 -17.42 -5.53 3.70
N ILE A 274 -17.22 -5.90 2.42
CA ILE A 274 -17.04 -7.30 2.02
C ILE A 274 -15.80 -7.87 2.70
N ASP A 275 -14.65 -7.16 2.64
CA ASP A 275 -13.40 -7.56 3.29
C ASP A 275 -13.58 -7.74 4.81
N MET A 276 -14.26 -6.79 5.46
CA MET A 276 -14.54 -6.85 6.91
C MET A 276 -15.37 -8.07 7.28
N TYR A 277 -16.47 -8.32 6.59
CA TYR A 277 -17.30 -9.50 6.89
C TYR A 277 -16.55 -10.79 6.60
N ALA A 278 -15.79 -10.87 5.53
CA ALA A 278 -14.98 -12.04 5.16
C ALA A 278 -13.89 -12.32 6.20
N LYS A 279 -13.12 -11.30 6.62
CA LYS A 279 -12.06 -11.45 7.65
C LYS A 279 -12.61 -11.82 9.02
N CYS A 280 -13.84 -11.40 9.31
CA CYS A 280 -14.54 -11.78 10.53
C CYS A 280 -15.24 -13.16 10.44
N GLY A 281 -15.07 -13.91 9.35
CA GLY A 281 -15.68 -15.23 9.17
C GLY A 281 -17.17 -15.22 8.79
N ASN A 282 -17.77 -14.05 8.61
CA ASN A 282 -19.21 -13.92 8.29
C ASN A 282 -19.44 -13.83 6.77
N MET A 283 -19.27 -14.97 6.10
CA MET A 283 -19.37 -15.05 4.64
C MET A 283 -20.81 -14.87 4.11
N ASP A 284 -21.82 -15.14 4.93
CA ASP A 284 -23.22 -14.96 4.53
C ASP A 284 -23.56 -13.47 4.37
N ASP A 285 -23.19 -12.64 5.36
CA ASP A 285 -23.37 -11.18 5.28
C ASP A 285 -22.49 -10.58 4.16
N ALA A 286 -21.25 -11.05 3.99
CA ALA A 286 -20.37 -10.63 2.88
C ALA A 286 -21.04 -10.91 1.53
N ARG A 287 -21.56 -12.11 1.32
CA ARG A 287 -22.23 -12.52 0.07
C ARG A 287 -23.52 -11.74 -0.16
N LEU A 288 -24.33 -11.57 0.89
CA LEU A 288 -25.56 -10.79 0.81
C LEU A 288 -25.27 -9.37 0.34
N PHE A 289 -24.30 -8.70 0.98
CA PHE A 289 -23.94 -7.35 0.63
C PHE A 289 -23.35 -7.26 -0.79
N PHE A 290 -22.44 -8.18 -1.16
CA PHE A 290 -21.90 -8.27 -2.52
C PHE A 290 -23.01 -8.38 -3.57
N ASN A 291 -24.05 -9.19 -3.32
CA ASN A 291 -25.17 -9.34 -4.25
C ASN A 291 -25.99 -8.06 -4.39
N CYS A 292 -26.15 -7.29 -3.29
CA CYS A 292 -26.90 -6.03 -3.26
C CYS A 292 -26.19 -4.87 -3.95
N MET A 293 -24.87 -4.93 -4.13
CA MET A 293 -24.12 -3.89 -4.85
C MET A 293 -24.58 -3.83 -6.31
N ILE A 294 -25.00 -2.64 -6.78
CA ILE A 294 -25.37 -2.40 -8.19
C ILE A 294 -24.12 -2.45 -9.09
N MET A 295 -23.08 -1.74 -8.67
CA MET A 295 -21.78 -1.70 -9.37
C MET A 295 -20.75 -2.48 -8.59
N LYS A 296 -20.18 -3.51 -9.21
CA LYS A 296 -19.10 -4.32 -8.65
C LYS A 296 -17.82 -4.04 -9.41
N ASN A 297 -16.85 -3.40 -8.76
CA ASN A 297 -15.51 -3.23 -9.33
C ASN A 297 -14.68 -4.50 -9.12
N ILE A 298 -13.49 -4.52 -9.73
CA ILE A 298 -12.54 -5.62 -9.60
C ILE A 298 -12.14 -5.89 -8.14
N VAL A 299 -12.08 -4.86 -7.30
CA VAL A 299 -11.73 -5.01 -5.88
C VAL A 299 -12.80 -5.78 -5.13
N ALA A 300 -14.08 -5.44 -5.31
CA ALA A 300 -15.20 -6.17 -4.68
C ALA A 300 -15.23 -7.66 -5.07
N TRP A 301 -14.94 -7.96 -6.34
CA TRP A 301 -14.81 -9.35 -6.80
C TRP A 301 -13.66 -10.06 -6.11
N ASN A 302 -12.48 -9.42 -6.05
CA ASN A 302 -11.30 -10.00 -5.43
C ASN A 302 -11.49 -10.25 -3.94
N GLU A 303 -12.06 -9.27 -3.21
CA GLU A 303 -12.32 -9.42 -1.78
C GLU A 303 -13.30 -10.58 -1.50
N MET A 304 -14.32 -10.75 -2.35
CA MET A 304 -15.27 -11.85 -2.18
C MET A 304 -14.66 -13.22 -2.52
N ILE A 305 -13.86 -13.32 -3.61
CA ILE A 305 -13.15 -14.55 -3.99
C ILE A 305 -12.13 -14.90 -2.89
N HIS A 306 -11.35 -13.92 -2.44
CA HIS A 306 -10.35 -14.11 -1.38
C HIS A 306 -11.01 -14.50 -0.05
N GLY A 307 -12.11 -13.84 0.29
CA GLY A 307 -12.90 -14.17 1.47
C GLY A 307 -13.37 -15.62 1.49
N TYR A 308 -13.92 -16.11 0.39
CA TYR A 308 -14.28 -17.52 0.27
C TYR A 308 -13.06 -18.43 0.39
N ALA A 309 -11.94 -18.08 -0.24
CA ALA A 309 -10.70 -18.84 -0.18
C ALA A 309 -10.19 -18.99 1.25
N GLN A 310 -10.12 -17.89 2.01
CA GLN A 310 -9.61 -17.86 3.38
C GLN A 310 -10.52 -18.58 4.39
N ASN A 311 -11.83 -18.56 4.16
CA ASN A 311 -12.81 -19.18 5.06
C ASN A 311 -13.14 -20.64 4.72
N GLY A 312 -12.34 -21.29 3.84
CA GLY A 312 -12.49 -22.71 3.51
C GLY A 312 -13.61 -23.03 2.51
N PHE A 313 -14.30 -22.02 1.96
CA PHE A 313 -15.36 -22.22 0.95
C PHE A 313 -14.82 -22.19 -0.49
N GLY A 314 -13.89 -22.99 -0.72
CA GLY A 314 -13.12 -22.82 -1.91
C GLY A 314 -13.78 -23.18 -3.21
N GLU A 315 -14.69 -24.15 -3.25
CA GLU A 315 -15.49 -24.39 -4.46
C GLU A 315 -16.25 -23.12 -4.86
N LYS A 316 -16.84 -22.43 -3.86
CA LYS A 316 -17.52 -21.14 -4.09
C LYS A 316 -16.58 -20.03 -4.58
N ALA A 317 -15.29 -20.06 -4.20
CA ALA A 317 -14.32 -19.11 -4.71
C ALA A 317 -14.05 -19.32 -6.20
N VAL A 318 -13.90 -20.57 -6.64
CA VAL A 318 -13.73 -20.92 -8.07
C VAL A 318 -14.98 -20.61 -8.86
N GLU A 319 -16.16 -21.03 -8.40
CA GLU A 319 -17.46 -20.70 -9.03
C GLU A 319 -17.63 -19.19 -9.21
N LEU A 320 -17.26 -18.40 -8.19
CA LEU A 320 -17.35 -16.95 -8.27
C LEU A 320 -16.34 -16.34 -9.24
N PHE A 321 -15.14 -16.89 -9.33
CA PHE A 321 -14.16 -16.50 -10.32
C PHE A 321 -14.63 -16.82 -11.74
N GLU A 322 -15.14 -18.03 -11.99
CA GLU A 322 -15.71 -18.41 -13.29
C GLU A 322 -16.90 -17.51 -13.66
N TYR A 323 -17.77 -17.21 -12.69
CA TYR A 323 -18.86 -16.27 -12.91
C TYR A 323 -18.35 -14.87 -13.25
N MET A 324 -17.29 -14.39 -12.58
CA MET A 324 -16.63 -13.13 -12.91
C MET A 324 -16.16 -13.11 -14.38
N LEU A 325 -15.58 -14.21 -14.88
CA LEU A 325 -15.15 -14.33 -16.28
C LEU A 325 -16.29 -14.20 -17.30
N THR A 326 -17.53 -14.53 -16.91
CA THR A 326 -18.72 -14.33 -17.76
C THR A 326 -19.18 -12.87 -17.80
N THR A 327 -18.68 -12.04 -16.90
CA THR A 327 -19.00 -10.61 -16.84
C THR A 327 -18.04 -9.80 -17.73
N LYS A 328 -18.23 -8.48 -17.79
CA LYS A 328 -17.29 -7.58 -18.50
C LYS A 328 -16.01 -7.30 -17.70
N GLN A 329 -15.92 -7.78 -16.46
CA GLN A 329 -14.76 -7.57 -15.60
C GLN A 329 -13.63 -8.52 -15.98
N LYS A 330 -12.46 -7.96 -16.30
CA LYS A 330 -11.27 -8.75 -16.60
C LYS A 330 -10.50 -9.02 -15.30
N PRO A 331 -10.06 -10.27 -15.06
CA PRO A 331 -9.20 -10.56 -13.93
C PRO A 331 -7.85 -9.84 -14.09
N HIS A 332 -7.22 -9.51 -12.97
CA HIS A 332 -5.86 -8.99 -12.95
C HIS A 332 -4.99 -9.82 -11.97
N SER A 333 -3.73 -9.43 -11.74
CA SER A 333 -2.79 -10.20 -10.91
C SER A 333 -3.35 -10.59 -9.54
N VAL A 334 -3.95 -9.65 -8.79
CA VAL A 334 -4.52 -9.92 -7.46
C VAL A 334 -5.66 -10.96 -7.49
N THR A 335 -6.46 -10.99 -8.56
CA THR A 335 -7.50 -12.01 -8.74
C THR A 335 -6.89 -13.40 -8.78
N PHE A 336 -5.79 -13.56 -9.53
CA PHE A 336 -5.08 -14.84 -9.62
C PHE A 336 -4.40 -15.23 -8.30
N ILE A 337 -3.88 -14.28 -7.52
CA ILE A 337 -3.36 -14.59 -6.18
C ILE A 337 -4.47 -15.23 -5.32
N ALA A 338 -5.67 -14.65 -5.31
CA ALA A 338 -6.80 -15.17 -4.54
C ALA A 338 -7.18 -16.60 -4.97
N VAL A 339 -7.25 -16.87 -6.28
CA VAL A 339 -7.60 -18.19 -6.82
C VAL A 339 -6.48 -19.22 -6.56
N LEU A 340 -5.22 -18.86 -6.77
CA LEU A 340 -4.08 -19.73 -6.53
C LEU A 340 -3.92 -20.08 -5.04
N THR A 341 -4.08 -19.09 -4.15
CA THR A 341 -4.11 -19.32 -2.70
C THR A 341 -5.19 -20.33 -2.34
N ARG A 342 -6.37 -20.19 -2.95
CA ARG A 342 -7.46 -21.15 -2.79
C ARG A 342 -7.05 -22.57 -3.21
N CYS A 343 -6.51 -22.72 -4.40
CA CYS A 343 -6.08 -24.02 -4.91
C CYS A 343 -5.05 -24.67 -3.98
N SER A 344 -4.10 -23.88 -3.44
CA SER A 344 -3.12 -24.37 -2.46
C SER A 344 -3.79 -24.91 -1.19
N HIS A 345 -4.69 -24.16 -0.57
CA HIS A 345 -5.35 -24.57 0.68
C HIS A 345 -6.30 -25.76 0.52
N SER A 346 -6.76 -26.04 -0.69
CA SER A 346 -7.74 -27.11 -0.95
C SER A 346 -7.18 -28.30 -1.69
N GLY A 347 -5.86 -28.31 -1.93
CA GLY A 347 -5.19 -29.40 -2.62
C GLY A 347 -5.53 -29.50 -4.10
N LEU A 348 -6.12 -28.47 -4.72
CA LEU A 348 -6.45 -28.42 -6.13
C LEU A 348 -5.23 -28.02 -6.97
N VAL A 349 -4.24 -28.90 -7.04
CA VAL A 349 -2.93 -28.58 -7.60
C VAL A 349 -2.96 -28.44 -9.12
N ASP A 350 -3.70 -29.29 -9.80
CA ASP A 350 -3.80 -29.27 -11.27
C ASP A 350 -4.55 -28.03 -11.76
N GLU A 351 -5.56 -27.58 -11.01
CA GLU A 351 -6.24 -26.32 -11.23
C GLU A 351 -5.29 -25.13 -11.00
N ALA A 352 -4.46 -25.18 -9.92
CA ALA A 352 -3.46 -24.15 -9.68
C ALA A 352 -2.49 -23.99 -10.85
N ILE A 353 -1.98 -25.10 -11.39
CA ILE A 353 -1.11 -25.09 -12.57
C ILE A 353 -1.83 -24.51 -13.79
N THR A 354 -3.09 -24.92 -14.00
CA THR A 354 -3.91 -24.45 -15.11
C THR A 354 -4.16 -22.93 -15.02
N PHE A 355 -4.56 -22.43 -13.86
CA PHE A 355 -4.77 -21.00 -13.63
C PHE A 355 -3.48 -20.20 -13.76
N PHE A 356 -2.38 -20.68 -13.20
CA PHE A 356 -1.08 -20.02 -13.32
C PHE A 356 -0.63 -19.89 -14.79
N ASN A 357 -0.74 -20.96 -15.56
CA ASN A 357 -0.38 -20.94 -16.99
C ASN A 357 -1.31 -20.03 -17.81
N SER A 358 -2.58 -19.96 -17.45
CA SER A 358 -3.58 -19.11 -18.13
C SER A 358 -3.31 -17.62 -17.95
N MET A 359 -2.64 -17.20 -16.88
CA MET A 359 -2.31 -15.79 -16.64
C MET A 359 -1.63 -15.17 -17.85
N LYS A 360 -0.58 -15.80 -18.35
CA LYS A 360 0.19 -15.28 -19.49
C LYS A 360 -0.50 -15.57 -20.83
N SER A 361 -0.99 -16.81 -21.02
CA SER A 361 -1.54 -17.25 -22.30
C SER A 361 -2.88 -16.61 -22.67
N ASN A 362 -3.78 -16.49 -21.70
CA ASN A 362 -5.16 -16.06 -21.94
C ASN A 362 -5.41 -14.59 -21.58
N TYR A 363 -4.66 -14.07 -20.58
CA TYR A 363 -4.90 -12.74 -20.02
C TYR A 363 -3.74 -11.77 -20.22
N GLY A 364 -2.58 -12.22 -20.71
CA GLY A 364 -1.39 -11.37 -20.91
C GLY A 364 -0.78 -10.87 -19.60
N ILE A 365 -1.10 -11.51 -18.47
CA ILE A 365 -0.60 -11.11 -17.14
C ILE A 365 0.70 -11.84 -16.88
N THR A 366 1.77 -11.08 -16.65
CA THR A 366 3.06 -11.65 -16.25
C THR A 366 2.98 -12.06 -14.77
N PRO A 367 3.26 -13.34 -14.43
CA PRO A 367 3.27 -13.77 -13.03
C PRO A 367 4.34 -13.03 -12.22
N LEU A 368 3.96 -12.52 -11.04
CA LEU A 368 4.82 -11.89 -10.04
C LEU A 368 5.23 -12.92 -8.98
N VAL A 369 6.09 -12.50 -8.05
CA VAL A 369 6.62 -13.36 -6.97
C VAL A 369 5.52 -14.04 -6.17
N GLU A 370 4.43 -13.32 -5.86
CA GLU A 370 3.30 -13.83 -5.09
C GLU A 370 2.58 -15.00 -5.79
N HIS A 371 2.48 -14.96 -7.12
CA HIS A 371 1.86 -16.05 -7.89
C HIS A 371 2.73 -17.31 -7.85
N TYR A 372 4.06 -17.15 -7.99
CA TYR A 372 5.00 -18.25 -7.84
C TYR A 372 4.96 -18.83 -6.43
N THR A 373 4.86 -17.99 -5.41
CA THR A 373 4.74 -18.39 -4.01
C THR A 373 3.50 -19.26 -3.78
N CYS A 374 2.33 -18.84 -4.29
CA CYS A 374 1.09 -19.62 -4.20
C CYS A 374 1.19 -20.97 -4.95
N LEU A 375 1.82 -20.98 -6.13
CA LEU A 375 2.00 -22.22 -6.90
C LEU A 375 2.96 -23.19 -6.20
N ILE A 376 4.08 -22.69 -5.67
CA ILE A 376 5.06 -23.51 -4.91
C ILE A 376 4.42 -24.03 -3.63
N ASP A 377 3.59 -23.24 -2.93
CA ASP A 377 2.85 -23.70 -1.75
C ASP A 377 1.86 -24.83 -2.12
N ALA A 378 1.12 -24.69 -3.23
CA ALA A 378 0.20 -25.73 -3.70
C ALA A 378 0.92 -27.04 -4.05
N LEU A 379 1.99 -26.96 -4.83
CA LEU A 379 2.81 -28.10 -5.20
C LEU A 379 3.50 -28.73 -3.98
N GLY A 380 3.99 -27.86 -3.07
CA GLY A 380 4.69 -28.27 -1.85
C GLY A 380 3.80 -29.03 -0.89
N ARG A 381 2.58 -28.55 -0.65
CA ARG A 381 1.58 -29.28 0.19
C ARG A 381 1.23 -30.63 -0.38
N ALA A 382 1.23 -30.77 -1.69
CA ALA A 382 0.96 -32.04 -2.39
C ALA A 382 2.21 -32.93 -2.54
N GLY A 383 3.39 -32.50 -2.14
CA GLY A 383 4.64 -33.25 -2.27
C GLY A 383 5.16 -33.39 -3.72
N ARG A 384 4.69 -32.55 -4.66
CA ARG A 384 5.07 -32.60 -6.08
C ARG A 384 6.40 -31.86 -6.34
N PHE A 385 7.47 -32.30 -5.70
CA PHE A 385 8.78 -31.61 -5.67
C PHE A 385 9.45 -31.49 -7.04
N ALA A 386 9.34 -32.51 -7.91
CA ALA A 386 9.90 -32.45 -9.27
C ALA A 386 9.32 -31.28 -10.09
N GLU A 387 8.06 -30.93 -9.87
CA GLU A 387 7.43 -29.81 -10.56
C GLU A 387 7.84 -28.47 -9.92
N ILE A 388 8.08 -28.45 -8.60
CA ILE A 388 8.66 -27.27 -7.94
C ILE A 388 10.02 -26.94 -8.53
N GLU A 389 10.89 -27.92 -8.71
CA GLU A 389 12.22 -27.72 -9.33
C GLU A 389 12.07 -27.13 -10.73
N ALA A 390 11.16 -27.65 -11.54
CA ALA A 390 10.88 -27.13 -12.88
C ALA A 390 10.34 -25.68 -12.87
N VAL A 391 9.58 -25.29 -11.84
CA VAL A 391 9.10 -23.92 -11.63
C VAL A 391 10.25 -23.00 -11.22
N ILE A 392 11.09 -23.43 -10.25
CA ILE A 392 12.25 -22.68 -9.77
C ILE A 392 13.24 -22.39 -10.90
N ASP A 393 13.49 -23.37 -11.78
CA ASP A 393 14.42 -23.20 -12.91
C ASP A 393 13.98 -22.07 -13.84
N LYS A 394 12.69 -21.90 -14.05
CA LYS A 394 12.09 -20.93 -14.99
C LYS A 394 11.73 -19.58 -14.37
N MET A 395 11.65 -19.48 -13.02
CA MET A 395 11.21 -18.26 -12.37
C MET A 395 12.30 -17.18 -12.36
N PRO A 396 11.96 -15.89 -12.55
CA PRO A 396 12.91 -14.79 -12.53
C PRO A 396 13.26 -14.28 -11.11
N TYR A 397 12.55 -14.71 -10.06
CA TYR A 397 12.60 -14.15 -8.70
C TYR A 397 13.46 -14.96 -7.72
N LYS A 398 14.60 -15.52 -8.16
CA LYS A 398 15.48 -16.38 -7.33
C LYS A 398 16.11 -15.67 -6.13
N ASP A 399 16.12 -14.33 -6.13
CA ASP A 399 16.68 -13.52 -5.04
C ASP A 399 15.60 -13.05 -4.03
N ASP A 400 14.35 -13.53 -4.12
CA ASP A 400 13.32 -13.25 -3.15
C ASP A 400 13.29 -14.34 -2.05
N PRO A 401 13.48 -13.98 -0.77
CA PRO A 401 13.52 -14.96 0.32
C PRO A 401 12.19 -15.67 0.56
N ILE A 402 11.04 -15.04 0.27
CA ILE A 402 9.71 -15.61 0.53
C ILE A 402 9.50 -16.95 -0.20
N LEU A 403 9.98 -17.04 -1.44
CA LEU A 403 9.88 -18.28 -2.23
C LEU A 403 10.60 -19.45 -1.57
N TRP A 404 11.78 -19.19 -1.04
CA TRP A 404 12.60 -20.19 -0.37
C TRP A 404 12.04 -20.57 1.01
N GLU A 405 11.40 -19.63 1.71
CA GLU A 405 10.70 -19.89 2.97
C GLU A 405 9.53 -20.86 2.78
N VAL A 406 8.70 -20.62 1.77
CA VAL A 406 7.55 -21.50 1.44
C VAL A 406 8.04 -22.89 1.02
N LEU A 407 9.10 -22.96 0.21
CA LEU A 407 9.69 -24.24 -0.17
C LEU A 407 10.25 -24.99 1.04
N LEU A 408 10.97 -24.30 1.93
CA LEU A 408 11.52 -24.91 3.14
C LEU A 408 10.41 -25.41 4.07
N ALA A 409 9.31 -24.66 4.19
CA ALA A 409 8.15 -25.09 4.98
C ALA A 409 7.50 -26.36 4.40
N ALA A 410 7.37 -26.46 3.08
CA ALA A 410 6.88 -27.67 2.41
C ALA A 410 7.81 -28.87 2.64
N CYS A 411 9.13 -28.65 2.62
CA CYS A 411 10.13 -29.68 2.89
C CYS A 411 10.04 -30.22 4.34
N VAL A 412 9.63 -29.39 5.30
CA VAL A 412 9.38 -29.85 6.69
C VAL A 412 8.25 -30.86 6.75
N VAL A 413 7.13 -30.55 6.06
CA VAL A 413 5.93 -31.43 6.06
C VAL A 413 6.23 -32.80 5.46
N HIS A 414 7.01 -32.84 4.38
CA HIS A 414 7.31 -34.07 3.65
C HIS A 414 8.68 -34.67 3.96
N HIS A 415 9.39 -34.15 4.96
CA HIS A 415 10.71 -34.62 5.41
C HIS A 415 11.76 -34.69 4.28
N ASN A 416 11.69 -33.77 3.31
CA ASN A 416 12.62 -33.68 2.20
C ASN A 416 13.88 -32.89 2.62
N ALA A 417 14.94 -33.62 3.05
CA ALA A 417 16.16 -32.96 3.50
C ALA A 417 16.96 -32.33 2.36
N GLU A 418 17.01 -32.95 1.19
CA GLU A 418 17.84 -32.48 0.07
C GLU A 418 17.38 -31.10 -0.43
N LEU A 419 16.10 -30.98 -0.73
CA LEU A 419 15.53 -29.73 -1.18
C LEU A 419 15.43 -28.70 -0.04
N GLY A 420 15.23 -29.17 1.21
CA GLY A 420 15.26 -28.32 2.39
C GLY A 420 16.63 -27.70 2.65
N GLU A 421 17.72 -28.46 2.49
CA GLU A 421 19.09 -27.93 2.54
C GLU A 421 19.36 -26.90 1.45
N PHE A 422 18.88 -27.18 0.23
CA PHE A 422 19.02 -26.28 -0.89
C PHE A 422 18.30 -24.95 -0.64
N ALA A 423 17.05 -24.99 -0.20
CA ALA A 423 16.27 -23.81 0.14
C ALA A 423 16.89 -23.00 1.30
N ALA A 424 17.33 -23.70 2.37
CA ALA A 424 17.96 -23.05 3.51
C ALA A 424 19.29 -22.37 3.14
N LYS A 425 20.10 -22.94 2.25
CA LYS A 425 21.34 -22.31 1.75
C LYS A 425 21.05 -20.97 1.07
N HIS A 426 19.98 -20.88 0.27
CA HIS A 426 19.55 -19.63 -0.33
C HIS A 426 19.09 -18.62 0.73
N LEU A 427 18.28 -19.02 1.71
CA LEU A 427 17.83 -18.17 2.81
C LEU A 427 18.98 -17.65 3.66
N PHE A 428 19.98 -18.50 3.99
CA PHE A 428 21.16 -18.06 4.76
C PHE A 428 22.00 -17.01 4.03
N ARG A 429 21.90 -16.93 2.70
CA ARG A 429 22.55 -15.90 1.88
C ARG A 429 21.68 -14.65 1.77
N LEU A 430 20.38 -14.79 1.56
CA LEU A 430 19.45 -13.70 1.29
C LEU A 430 18.99 -12.97 2.57
N ASP A 431 18.65 -13.75 3.60
CA ASP A 431 18.22 -13.25 4.90
C ASP A 431 18.88 -14.04 6.06
N PRO A 432 20.15 -13.77 6.34
CA PRO A 432 20.92 -14.49 7.35
C PRO A 432 20.46 -14.27 8.79
N LYS A 433 19.59 -13.28 9.04
CA LYS A 433 19.08 -12.96 10.39
C LYS A 433 17.70 -13.56 10.67
N ASN A 434 17.07 -14.20 9.71
CA ASN A 434 15.76 -14.83 9.89
C ASN A 434 15.87 -16.15 10.68
N PRO A 435 15.34 -16.22 11.90
CA PRO A 435 15.44 -17.42 12.73
C PRO A 435 14.65 -18.60 12.16
N SER A 436 13.59 -18.36 11.38
CA SER A 436 12.71 -19.39 10.84
C SER A 436 13.47 -20.39 9.97
N SER A 437 14.39 -19.92 9.13
CA SER A 437 15.17 -20.77 8.22
C SER A 437 16.05 -21.78 8.96
N TYR A 438 16.66 -21.37 10.08
CA TYR A 438 17.47 -22.27 10.92
C TYR A 438 16.61 -23.30 11.67
N VAL A 439 15.50 -22.82 12.23
CA VAL A 439 14.58 -23.68 13.00
C VAL A 439 13.95 -24.74 12.10
N LEU A 440 13.44 -24.35 10.92
CA LEU A 440 12.80 -25.29 9.99
C LEU A 440 13.79 -26.33 9.48
N LEU A 441 15.01 -25.96 9.10
CA LEU A 441 16.02 -26.92 8.67
C LEU A 441 16.44 -27.84 9.80
N SER A 442 16.63 -27.31 11.03
CA SER A 442 16.93 -28.15 12.22
C SER A 442 15.81 -29.15 12.50
N ASN A 443 14.54 -28.77 12.29
CA ASN A 443 13.40 -29.66 12.47
C ASN A 443 13.40 -30.79 11.42
N ILE A 444 13.70 -30.49 10.14
CA ILE A 444 13.84 -31.53 9.10
C ILE A 444 14.88 -32.58 9.52
N TYR A 445 16.04 -32.13 9.96
CA TYR A 445 17.08 -33.05 10.40
C TYR A 445 16.69 -33.87 11.65
N ALA A 446 16.03 -33.23 12.62
CA ALA A 446 15.58 -33.90 13.83
C ALA A 446 14.55 -35.00 13.53
N THR A 447 13.57 -34.73 12.64
CA THR A 447 12.57 -35.75 12.26
C THR A 447 13.16 -36.92 11.49
N LEU A 448 14.26 -36.70 10.78
CA LEU A 448 15.02 -37.78 10.09
C LEU A 448 16.05 -38.47 10.97
N GLY A 449 16.12 -38.17 12.28
CA GLY A 449 17.10 -38.74 13.20
C GLY A 449 18.53 -38.21 13.04
N ARG A 450 18.74 -37.20 12.18
CA ARG A 450 20.04 -36.55 11.92
C ARG A 450 20.36 -35.52 13.01
N HIS A 451 20.42 -35.93 14.29
CA HIS A 451 20.57 -35.04 15.45
C HIS A 451 21.87 -34.23 15.45
N GLY A 452 22.95 -34.77 14.87
CA GLY A 452 24.22 -34.05 14.70
C GLY A 452 24.08 -32.84 13.80
N ASP A 453 23.42 -33.00 12.65
CA ASP A 453 23.17 -31.90 11.68
C ASP A 453 22.20 -30.88 12.27
N ALA A 454 21.16 -31.31 12.97
CA ALA A 454 20.23 -30.44 13.67
C ALA A 454 20.96 -29.54 14.69
N SER A 455 21.89 -30.12 15.48
CA SER A 455 22.70 -29.39 16.46
C SER A 455 23.66 -28.40 15.77
N ALA A 456 24.27 -28.79 14.65
CA ALA A 456 25.15 -27.93 13.86
C ALA A 456 24.41 -26.68 13.32
N VAL A 457 23.20 -26.84 12.82
CA VAL A 457 22.37 -25.70 12.36
C VAL A 457 22.01 -24.76 13.51
N ARG A 458 21.68 -25.27 14.68
CA ARG A 458 21.41 -24.46 15.88
C ARG A 458 22.65 -23.71 16.37
N ALA A 459 23.81 -24.37 16.32
CA ALA A 459 25.10 -23.74 16.65
C ALA A 459 25.42 -22.61 15.65
N LEU A 460 25.15 -22.80 14.34
CA LEU A 460 25.30 -21.79 13.31
C LEU A 460 24.35 -20.58 13.57
N MET A 461 23.09 -20.83 13.96
CA MET A 461 22.14 -19.80 14.35
C MET A 461 22.68 -18.94 15.50
N SER A 462 23.16 -19.61 16.58
CA SER A 462 23.72 -18.92 17.74
C SER A 462 25.01 -18.14 17.40
N SER A 463 25.91 -18.70 16.58
CA SER A 463 27.13 -18.03 16.17
C SER A 463 26.90 -16.75 15.34
N ARG A 464 25.76 -16.67 14.65
CA ARG A 464 25.32 -15.48 13.90
C ARG A 464 24.54 -14.48 14.76
N GLY A 465 24.36 -14.75 16.05
CA GLY A 465 23.60 -13.89 16.96
C GLY A 465 22.09 -13.86 16.67
N VAL A 466 21.58 -14.89 15.97
CA VAL A 466 20.16 -14.96 15.64
C VAL A 466 19.42 -15.61 16.80
N VAL A 467 18.43 -14.92 17.35
CA VAL A 467 17.62 -15.38 18.48
C VAL A 467 16.20 -15.64 18.01
N LYS A 468 15.63 -16.79 18.36
CA LYS A 468 14.21 -17.07 18.12
C LYS A 468 13.38 -16.21 19.07
N GLY A 469 12.42 -15.45 18.53
CA GLY A 469 11.43 -14.73 19.33
C GLY A 469 10.62 -15.72 20.20
N ARG A 470 10.29 -15.32 21.42
CA ARG A 470 9.45 -16.13 22.30
C ARG A 470 8.03 -16.20 21.74
N GLY A 471 7.43 -17.39 21.74
CA GLY A 471 6.04 -17.58 21.39
C GLY A 471 5.13 -17.10 22.52
N TYR A 472 4.13 -16.32 22.19
CA TYR A 472 3.09 -15.88 23.12
C TYR A 472 1.74 -16.44 22.67
N SER A 473 0.96 -16.92 23.64
CA SER A 473 -0.42 -17.35 23.45
C SER A 473 -1.31 -16.45 24.30
N TRP A 474 -2.40 -15.96 23.74
CA TRP A 474 -3.33 -15.07 24.42
C TRP A 474 -4.67 -15.74 24.57
N VAL A 475 -5.25 -15.68 25.78
CA VAL A 475 -6.63 -16.11 26.04
C VAL A 475 -7.41 -14.91 26.55
N ASN A 476 -8.46 -14.54 25.84
CA ASN A 476 -9.40 -13.52 26.29
C ASN A 476 -10.32 -14.07 27.37
N HIS A 477 -10.23 -13.52 28.56
CA HIS A 477 -11.14 -13.80 29.68
C HIS A 477 -12.00 -12.58 29.95
N LYS A 478 -13.12 -12.77 30.69
CA LYS A 478 -14.05 -11.67 31.03
C LYS A 478 -13.37 -10.50 31.77
N ASP A 479 -12.22 -10.74 32.38
CA ASP A 479 -11.46 -9.77 33.19
C ASP A 479 -10.19 -9.26 32.48
N GLY A 480 -10.06 -9.45 31.14
CA GLY A 480 -8.91 -9.02 30.34
C GLY A 480 -8.18 -10.15 29.61
N ALA A 481 -7.26 -9.80 28.71
CA ALA A 481 -6.44 -10.75 27.97
C ALA A 481 -5.29 -11.25 28.85
N ARG A 482 -5.11 -12.58 28.93
CA ARG A 482 -3.96 -13.21 29.61
C ARG A 482 -2.97 -13.74 28.56
N ALA A 483 -1.71 -13.35 28.67
CA ALA A 483 -0.61 -13.86 27.84
C ALA A 483 0.06 -15.06 28.52
N PHE A 484 0.30 -16.10 27.75
CA PHE A 484 1.06 -17.26 28.17
C PHE A 484 2.35 -17.33 27.34
N MET A 485 3.48 -17.49 27.99
CA MET A 485 4.78 -17.73 27.35
C MET A 485 5.18 -19.18 27.51
N VAL A 486 5.77 -19.76 26.45
CA VAL A 486 6.47 -21.04 26.58
C VAL A 486 7.82 -20.77 27.26
N ALA A 487 8.00 -21.27 28.48
CA ALA A 487 9.30 -21.25 29.15
C ALA A 487 10.23 -22.25 28.47
N ASP A 488 11.42 -21.79 28.05
CA ASP A 488 12.48 -22.71 27.66
C ASP A 488 13.00 -23.39 28.92
N ASP A 489 12.73 -24.72 29.07
CA ASP A 489 13.33 -25.58 30.08
C ASP A 489 14.82 -25.79 29.77
N LEU A 490 15.65 -24.91 30.33
CA LEU A 490 17.02 -25.26 30.71
C LEU A 490 17.15 -25.06 32.22
N GLY A 491 16.66 -26.04 32.97
CA GLY A 491 17.01 -26.33 34.35
C GLY A 491 16.73 -25.21 35.36
N SER A 492 15.49 -25.13 35.83
CA SER A 492 15.13 -24.94 37.25
C SER A 492 13.62 -24.71 37.40
N ASN A 493 13.02 -25.50 38.26
CA ASN A 493 11.70 -25.38 38.95
C ASN A 493 10.57 -24.61 38.26
N VAL A 494 9.46 -25.34 38.12
CA VAL A 494 8.12 -24.84 37.83
C VAL A 494 7.84 -23.55 38.63
N GLY A 495 7.92 -22.40 37.95
CA GLY A 495 7.50 -21.12 38.49
C GLY A 495 6.04 -20.88 38.13
N GLU A 496 5.26 -20.42 39.10
CA GLU A 496 3.88 -19.97 38.95
C GLU A 496 3.75 -18.93 37.84
N PRO A 497 2.58 -18.82 37.15
CA PRO A 497 2.34 -17.85 36.12
C PRO A 497 2.44 -16.43 36.68
N THR A 498 3.42 -15.67 36.25
CA THR A 498 3.58 -14.26 36.65
C THR A 498 2.49 -13.42 36.01
N MET A 499 1.65 -12.80 36.83
CA MET A 499 0.77 -11.71 36.42
C MET A 499 1.63 -10.47 36.16
N PHE A 500 1.51 -9.91 34.96
CA PHE A 500 1.98 -8.53 34.71
C PHE A 500 0.79 -7.59 34.91
N SER A 501 0.92 -6.67 35.86
CA SER A 501 0.06 -5.50 35.99
C SER A 501 0.35 -4.50 34.87
N ASP A 502 -0.68 -3.85 34.35
CA ASP A 502 -0.60 -2.75 33.39
C ASP A 502 0.31 -1.63 33.91
N ASN A 503 1.55 -1.61 33.47
CA ASN A 503 2.43 -0.43 33.41
C ASN A 503 3.85 -0.89 33.10
N GLU A 504 4.18 -0.93 31.81
CA GLU A 504 5.53 -0.66 31.30
C GLU A 504 5.55 -0.79 29.76
N ASP A 505 5.97 0.28 29.14
CA ASP A 505 6.44 0.51 27.77
C ASP A 505 6.27 -0.63 26.72
N THR A 506 5.19 -0.55 25.93
CA THR A 506 5.00 -1.34 24.70
C THR A 506 5.57 -0.64 23.46
N SER A 507 6.69 0.08 23.56
CA SER A 507 7.39 0.63 22.40
C SER A 507 8.37 -0.38 21.80
N GLY A 508 7.86 -1.36 21.06
CA GLY A 508 8.78 -2.31 20.42
C GLY A 508 8.15 -3.56 19.78
N MET A 509 6.85 -3.70 19.76
CA MET A 509 6.22 -4.89 19.17
C MET A 509 5.85 -4.69 17.70
N THR A 510 6.74 -5.13 16.82
CA THR A 510 6.40 -5.45 15.43
C THR A 510 5.47 -6.66 15.44
N GLN A 511 4.23 -6.50 14.96
CA GLN A 511 3.30 -7.62 14.79
C GLN A 511 3.85 -8.59 13.75
N VAL A 512 4.35 -9.72 14.22
CA VAL A 512 4.55 -10.91 13.38
C VAL A 512 3.20 -11.61 13.28
N HIS A 513 2.60 -11.62 12.09
CA HIS A 513 1.44 -12.44 11.79
C HIS A 513 1.81 -13.91 12.01
N LEU A 514 1.35 -14.47 13.13
CA LEU A 514 1.29 -15.92 13.29
C LEU A 514 0.23 -16.47 12.34
N ARG A 515 0.68 -17.08 11.25
CA ARG A 515 -0.12 -18.09 10.55
C ARG A 515 -0.18 -19.30 11.47
N GLU A 516 -1.32 -19.54 12.09
CA GLU A 516 -1.63 -20.83 12.69
C GLU A 516 -1.63 -21.89 11.58
N THR A 517 -0.58 -22.69 11.55
CA THR A 517 -0.67 -24.01 10.94
C THR A 517 -1.42 -24.88 11.94
N CYS A 518 -2.72 -25.04 11.75
CA CYS A 518 -3.47 -26.12 12.38
C CYS A 518 -2.88 -27.44 11.91
N ALA A 519 -2.10 -28.07 12.79
CA ALA A 519 -1.88 -29.50 12.75
C ALA A 519 -3.04 -30.14 13.50
N GLY A 520 -3.83 -30.93 12.79
CA GLY A 520 -4.88 -31.78 13.29
C GLY A 520 -5.39 -32.64 12.16
#